data_a9b26174807de2720d780228243cdcaa
#
_entry.id   a9b26174807de2720d780228243cdcaa
#
_cell.length_a   1.000
_cell.length_b   1.000
_cell.length_c   1.000
_cell.angle_alpha   90.00
_cell.angle_beta   90.00
_cell.angle_gamma   90.00
#
_symmetry.space_group_name_H-M   'P 1'
#
loop_
_entity.id
_entity.type
_entity.pdbx_description
1 polymer ?
#
loop_
_entity_poly.entity_id
_entity_poly.type
_entity_poly.pdbx_seq_one_letter_code
_entity_poly.pdbx_strand_id
1 'polypeptide(L)'
;MKNNWTKTLLYVYKYLDRVADGIDKLVEETAVNSFFYGQNRRDNNVISVANRVIALCERKAKLVNIKVLVNNCLLKSERLGAQILIERYIDEDESDMIAKRHNINIRTYFRKIIQAETSFTKLMIKQGFSEEKLEKYLSKENWILEVYEKFKNEGQDKELV
;
A
#
# COMPACT_ATOMS: atom_id res chain seq x y z
N MET A 1 8.35 11.92 14.10
CA MET A 1 7.24 11.50 13.22
C MET A 1 7.37 10.02 12.92
N LYS A 2 6.36 9.26 13.23
CA LYS A 2 6.35 7.81 12.94
C LYS A 2 5.96 7.62 11.48
N ASN A 3 6.83 6.96 10.69
CA ASN A 3 6.63 6.77 9.25
C ASN A 3 6.06 5.38 8.93
N ASN A 4 5.17 4.88 9.80
CA ASN A 4 4.65 3.51 9.68
C ASN A 4 3.82 3.30 8.42
N TRP A 5 3.00 4.29 8.03
CA TRP A 5 2.23 4.22 6.79
C TRP A 5 3.13 4.29 5.55
N THR A 6 4.16 5.11 5.57
CA THR A 6 5.14 5.17 4.48
C THR A 6 5.80 3.81 4.27
N LYS A 7 6.30 3.19 5.33
CA LYS A 7 6.89 1.84 5.27
C LYS A 7 5.88 0.81 4.77
N THR A 8 4.65 0.87 5.28
CA THR A 8 3.58 -0.04 4.91
C THR A 8 3.25 0.07 3.43
N LEU A 9 3.01 1.26 2.91
CA LEU A 9 2.64 1.47 1.51
C LEU A 9 3.76 1.08 0.56
N LEU A 10 5.00 1.38 0.89
CA LEU A 10 6.15 0.94 0.09
C LEU A 10 6.29 -0.59 0.08
N TYR A 11 6.10 -1.23 1.23
CA TYR A 11 6.17 -2.69 1.32
C TYR A 11 5.08 -3.39 0.51
N VAL A 12 3.84 -2.92 0.59
CA VAL A 12 2.71 -3.54 -0.12
C VAL A 12 2.63 -3.17 -1.60
N TYR A 13 3.40 -2.19 -2.04
CA TYR A 13 3.35 -1.65 -3.40
C TYR A 13 3.39 -2.73 -4.48
N LYS A 14 4.32 -3.66 -4.38
CA LYS A 14 4.47 -4.74 -5.36
C LYS A 14 3.30 -5.74 -5.39
N TYR A 15 2.50 -5.78 -4.34
CA TYR A 15 1.34 -6.68 -4.25
C TYR A 15 0.04 -6.02 -4.71
N LEU A 16 0.00 -4.70 -4.85
CA LEU A 16 -1.22 -3.95 -5.19
C LEU A 16 -1.81 -4.40 -6.54
N ASP A 17 -0.99 -4.57 -7.56
CA ASP A 17 -1.45 -5.03 -8.87
C ASP A 17 -2.03 -6.45 -8.81
N ARG A 18 -1.39 -7.34 -8.08
CA ARG A 18 -1.87 -8.73 -7.94
C ARG A 18 -3.24 -8.77 -7.26
N VAL A 19 -3.43 -7.98 -6.20
CA VAL A 19 -4.72 -7.91 -5.50
C VAL A 19 -5.77 -7.26 -6.39
N ALA A 20 -5.43 -6.20 -7.12
CA ALA A 20 -6.34 -5.56 -8.08
C ALA A 20 -6.77 -6.53 -9.19
N ASP A 21 -5.84 -7.31 -9.73
CA ASP A 21 -6.15 -8.34 -10.75
C ASP A 21 -7.04 -9.45 -10.16
N GLY A 22 -6.81 -9.84 -8.91
CA GLY A 22 -7.66 -10.77 -8.19
C GLY A 22 -9.09 -10.25 -8.01
N ILE A 23 -9.25 -8.96 -7.76
CA ILE A 23 -10.57 -8.31 -7.69
C ILE A 23 -11.27 -8.37 -9.05
N ASP A 24 -10.57 -8.10 -10.15
CA ASP A 24 -11.12 -8.21 -11.51
C ASP A 24 -11.67 -9.61 -11.77
N LYS A 25 -10.95 -10.65 -11.37
CA LYS A 25 -11.40 -12.04 -11.50
C LYS A 25 -12.66 -12.29 -10.67
N LEU A 26 -12.73 -11.77 -9.45
CA LEU A 26 -13.93 -11.88 -8.60
C LEU A 26 -15.13 -11.17 -9.22
N VAL A 27 -14.94 -10.03 -9.86
CA VAL A 27 -15.99 -9.32 -10.60
C VAL A 27 -16.51 -10.17 -11.74
N GLU A 28 -15.62 -10.75 -12.55
CA GLU A 28 -15.99 -11.63 -13.66
C GLU A 28 -16.74 -12.87 -13.18
N GLU A 29 -16.23 -13.57 -12.16
CA GLU A 29 -16.89 -14.74 -11.56
C GLU A 29 -18.27 -14.40 -11.00
N THR A 30 -18.41 -13.28 -10.32
CA THR A 30 -19.68 -12.83 -9.76
C THR A 30 -20.70 -12.55 -10.87
N ALA A 31 -20.25 -11.91 -11.96
CA ALA A 31 -21.11 -11.62 -13.11
C ALA A 31 -21.53 -12.92 -13.85
N VAL A 32 -20.59 -13.83 -14.08
CA VAL A 32 -20.84 -15.13 -14.74
C VAL A 32 -21.78 -15.98 -13.90
N ASN A 33 -21.52 -16.11 -12.60
CA ASN A 33 -22.37 -16.90 -11.70
C ASN A 33 -23.77 -16.34 -11.63
N SER A 34 -23.96 -15.03 -11.64
CA SER A 34 -25.28 -14.42 -11.65
C SER A 34 -26.03 -14.70 -12.95
N PHE A 35 -25.31 -14.73 -14.09
CA PHE A 35 -25.90 -15.04 -15.38
C PHE A 35 -26.37 -16.49 -15.45
N PHE A 36 -25.57 -17.47 -15.01
CA PHE A 36 -25.91 -18.90 -15.10
C PHE A 36 -26.85 -19.38 -14.02
N TYR A 37 -26.77 -18.85 -12.82
CA TYR A 37 -27.55 -19.31 -11.65
C TYR A 37 -28.71 -18.39 -11.30
N GLY A 38 -28.77 -17.19 -11.86
CA GLY A 38 -29.78 -16.17 -11.57
C GLY A 38 -31.10 -16.37 -12.29
N GLN A 39 -31.19 -17.24 -13.32
CA GLN A 39 -32.40 -17.43 -14.13
C GLN A 39 -33.59 -18.02 -13.35
N ASN A 40 -33.33 -18.66 -12.20
CA ASN A 40 -34.36 -19.29 -11.35
C ASN A 40 -34.61 -18.58 -10.01
N ARG A 41 -34.00 -17.40 -9.79
CA ARG A 41 -34.15 -16.65 -8.55
C ARG A 41 -34.75 -15.27 -8.81
N ARG A 42 -35.69 -14.88 -7.91
CA ARG A 42 -36.41 -13.60 -7.97
C ARG A 42 -35.52 -12.38 -7.91
N ASP A 43 -36.02 -11.22 -8.34
CA ASP A 43 -35.40 -9.91 -8.57
C ASP A 43 -34.41 -9.38 -7.50
N ASN A 44 -34.45 -9.88 -6.27
CA ASN A 44 -33.54 -9.50 -5.17
C ASN A 44 -32.07 -9.87 -5.43
N ASN A 45 -31.81 -10.82 -6.33
CA ASN A 45 -30.45 -11.26 -6.66
C ASN A 45 -29.70 -10.29 -7.56
N VAL A 46 -30.39 -9.59 -8.46
CA VAL A 46 -29.76 -8.63 -9.40
C VAL A 46 -29.20 -7.44 -8.62
N ILE A 47 -29.96 -6.90 -7.67
CA ILE A 47 -29.54 -5.78 -6.82
C ILE A 47 -28.37 -6.20 -5.91
N SER A 48 -28.45 -7.37 -5.31
CA SER A 48 -27.40 -7.92 -4.46
C SER A 48 -26.10 -8.13 -5.23
N VAL A 49 -26.16 -8.68 -6.45
CA VAL A 49 -25.02 -8.89 -7.33
C VAL A 49 -24.43 -7.55 -7.77
N ALA A 50 -25.27 -6.60 -8.17
CA ALA A 50 -24.84 -5.26 -8.57
C ALA A 50 -24.10 -4.56 -7.42
N ASN A 51 -24.64 -4.62 -6.21
CA ASN A 51 -24.01 -4.02 -5.02
C ASN A 51 -22.66 -4.67 -4.71
N ARG A 52 -22.54 -5.98 -4.86
CA ARG A 52 -21.29 -6.71 -4.68
C ARG A 52 -20.23 -6.29 -5.71
N VAL A 53 -20.61 -6.19 -6.99
CA VAL A 53 -19.73 -5.74 -8.06
C VAL A 53 -19.27 -4.30 -7.82
N ILE A 54 -20.18 -3.41 -7.44
CA ILE A 54 -19.85 -2.02 -7.13
C ILE A 54 -18.85 -1.95 -5.98
N ALA A 55 -19.07 -2.70 -4.90
CA ALA A 55 -18.15 -2.74 -3.76
C ALA A 55 -16.76 -3.24 -4.14
N LEU A 56 -16.67 -4.25 -5.01
CA LEU A 56 -15.39 -4.76 -5.53
C LEU A 56 -14.69 -3.72 -6.40
N CYS A 57 -15.43 -3.03 -7.26
CA CYS A 57 -14.87 -1.97 -8.12
C CYS A 57 -14.36 -0.78 -7.28
N GLU A 58 -15.08 -0.39 -6.25
CA GLU A 58 -14.64 0.66 -5.31
C GLU A 58 -13.36 0.26 -4.57
N ARG A 59 -13.29 -0.98 -4.13
CA ARG A 59 -12.10 -1.54 -3.48
C ARG A 59 -10.90 -1.50 -4.41
N LYS A 60 -11.06 -1.94 -5.66
CA LYS A 60 -10.00 -1.88 -6.68
C LYS A 60 -9.54 -0.45 -6.93
N ALA A 61 -10.48 0.48 -7.10
CA ALA A 61 -10.17 1.90 -7.33
C ALA A 61 -9.31 2.49 -6.21
N LYS A 62 -9.59 2.14 -4.96
CA LYS A 62 -8.80 2.58 -3.80
C LYS A 62 -7.36 2.03 -3.87
N LEU A 63 -7.17 0.77 -4.21
CA LEU A 63 -5.84 0.16 -4.35
C LEU A 63 -5.04 0.81 -5.49
N VAL A 64 -5.69 1.07 -6.62
CA VAL A 64 -5.07 1.79 -7.75
C VAL A 64 -4.67 3.20 -7.34
N ASN A 65 -5.52 3.90 -6.61
CA ASN A 65 -5.22 5.25 -6.10
C ASN A 65 -4.03 5.25 -5.14
N ILE A 66 -3.90 4.25 -4.29
CA ILE A 66 -2.74 4.09 -3.41
C ILE A 66 -1.46 3.87 -4.24
N LYS A 67 -1.52 3.06 -5.28
CA LYS A 67 -0.39 2.86 -6.18
C LYS A 67 0.05 4.18 -6.83
N VAL A 68 -0.91 4.96 -7.33
CA VAL A 68 -0.66 6.27 -7.92
C VAL A 68 -0.05 7.22 -6.87
N LEU A 69 -0.57 7.22 -5.65
CA LEU A 69 -0.02 8.02 -4.55
C LEU A 69 1.46 7.70 -4.29
N VAL A 70 1.80 6.41 -4.18
CA VAL A 70 3.19 5.98 -3.96
C VAL A 70 4.09 6.43 -5.11
N ASN A 71 3.66 6.21 -6.35
CA ASN A 71 4.41 6.64 -7.53
C ASN A 71 4.65 8.16 -7.53
N ASN A 72 3.63 8.96 -7.25
CA ASN A 72 3.75 10.41 -7.20
C ASN A 72 4.71 10.87 -6.10
N CYS A 73 4.64 10.25 -4.93
CA CYS A 73 5.55 10.59 -3.82
C CYS A 73 6.99 10.20 -4.15
N LEU A 74 7.23 9.06 -4.77
CA LEU A 74 8.58 8.66 -5.21
C LEU A 74 9.14 9.60 -6.27
N LEU A 75 8.33 10.00 -7.25
CA LEU A 75 8.75 10.92 -8.31
C LEU A 75 9.08 12.31 -7.78
N LYS A 76 8.41 12.76 -6.74
CA LYS A 76 8.66 14.07 -6.11
C LYS A 76 9.73 14.03 -5.03
N SER A 77 10.19 12.86 -4.64
CA SER A 77 11.27 12.68 -3.67
C SER A 77 12.64 12.96 -4.28
N GLU A 78 13.61 13.30 -3.41
CA GLU A 78 15.02 13.38 -3.82
C GLU A 78 15.47 12.02 -4.37
N ARG A 79 16.26 12.04 -5.45
CA ARG A 79 16.61 10.85 -6.22
C ARG A 79 17.26 9.74 -5.38
N LEU A 80 18.26 10.07 -4.57
CA LEU A 80 18.93 9.07 -3.73
C LEU A 80 17.98 8.52 -2.66
N GLY A 81 17.21 9.39 -2.04
CA GLY A 81 16.19 8.98 -1.04
C GLY A 81 15.16 8.03 -1.64
N ALA A 82 14.64 8.33 -2.82
CA ALA A 82 13.70 7.47 -3.52
C ALA A 82 14.31 6.10 -3.86
N GLN A 83 15.55 6.07 -4.34
CA GLN A 83 16.26 4.81 -4.63
C GLN A 83 16.43 3.94 -3.38
N ILE A 84 16.84 4.54 -2.28
CA ILE A 84 17.02 3.83 -1.00
C ILE A 84 15.68 3.25 -0.52
N LEU A 85 14.59 4.02 -0.62
CA LEU A 85 13.26 3.54 -0.24
C LEU A 85 12.80 2.36 -1.11
N ILE A 86 13.02 2.43 -2.41
CA ILE A 86 12.69 1.35 -3.35
C ILE A 86 13.49 0.09 -3.02
N GLU A 87 14.79 0.22 -2.88
CA GLU A 87 15.68 -0.93 -2.61
C GLU A 87 15.37 -1.58 -1.26
N ARG A 88 15.07 -0.80 -0.24
CA ARG A 88 14.80 -1.32 1.10
C ARG A 88 13.44 -1.97 1.24
N TYR A 89 12.37 -1.32 0.75
CA TYR A 89 11.00 -1.75 1.01
C TYR A 89 10.35 -2.51 -0.14
N ILE A 90 10.64 -2.15 -1.37
CA ILE A 90 10.07 -2.82 -2.55
C ILE A 90 10.92 -4.01 -2.95
N ASP A 91 12.23 -3.83 -3.07
CA ASP A 91 13.17 -4.90 -3.43
C ASP A 91 13.57 -5.76 -2.23
N GLU A 92 13.31 -5.30 -1.01
CA GLU A 92 13.63 -5.97 0.26
C GLU A 92 15.12 -6.29 0.42
N ASP A 93 16.01 -5.44 -0.13
CA ASP A 93 17.44 -5.56 0.04
C ASP A 93 17.89 -5.23 1.47
N GLU A 94 18.95 -5.87 1.93
CA GLU A 94 19.52 -5.57 3.24
C GLU A 94 20.20 -4.21 3.28
N SER A 95 20.11 -3.54 4.43
CA SER A 95 20.67 -2.20 4.65
C SER A 95 22.16 -2.11 4.32
N ASP A 96 22.93 -3.12 4.71
CA ASP A 96 24.39 -3.17 4.43
C ASP A 96 24.69 -3.22 2.94
N MET A 97 23.91 -3.98 2.17
CA MET A 97 24.07 -4.07 0.72
C MET A 97 23.73 -2.76 0.03
N ILE A 98 22.67 -2.09 0.47
CA ILE A 98 22.24 -0.80 -0.08
C ILE A 98 23.33 0.26 0.19
N ALA A 99 23.85 0.33 1.42
CA ALA A 99 24.92 1.25 1.80
C ALA A 99 26.17 1.04 0.94
N LYS A 100 26.59 -0.21 0.72
CA LYS A 100 27.73 -0.54 -0.14
C LYS A 100 27.49 -0.14 -1.59
N ARG A 101 26.32 -0.38 -2.12
CA ARG A 101 25.94 -0.05 -3.51
C ARG A 101 26.04 1.44 -3.79
N HIS A 102 25.69 2.27 -2.81
CA HIS A 102 25.73 3.73 -2.93
C HIS A 102 27.01 4.36 -2.38
N ASN A 103 28.01 3.57 -1.98
CA ASN A 103 29.28 4.05 -1.42
C ASN A 103 29.10 4.97 -0.21
N ILE A 104 28.16 4.65 0.67
CA ILE A 104 27.94 5.36 1.92
C ILE A 104 28.14 4.41 3.10
N ASN A 105 28.54 4.95 4.26
CA ASN A 105 28.62 4.13 5.45
C ASN A 105 27.21 3.84 6.02
N ILE A 106 27.11 2.82 6.84
CA ILE A 106 25.81 2.35 7.37
C ILE A 106 25.12 3.43 8.22
N ARG A 107 25.87 4.23 8.95
CA ARG A 107 25.32 5.33 9.75
C ARG A 107 24.70 6.42 8.86
N THR A 108 25.35 6.78 7.79
CA THR A 108 24.83 7.72 6.78
C THR A 108 23.58 7.16 6.11
N TYR A 109 23.60 5.87 5.79
CA TYR A 109 22.42 5.18 5.24
C TYR A 109 21.20 5.30 6.15
N PHE A 110 21.33 4.97 7.44
CA PHE A 110 20.20 5.07 8.38
C PHE A 110 19.67 6.49 8.53
N ARG A 111 20.54 7.48 8.52
CA ARG A 111 20.13 8.88 8.52
C ARG A 111 19.35 9.24 7.25
N LYS A 112 19.84 8.83 6.09
CA LYS A 112 19.20 9.12 4.80
C LYS A 112 17.85 8.43 4.64
N ILE A 113 17.73 7.19 5.06
CA ILE A 113 16.46 6.48 4.95
C ILE A 113 15.37 7.11 5.85
N ILE A 114 15.73 7.53 7.05
CA ILE A 114 14.78 8.23 7.94
C ILE A 114 14.35 9.56 7.33
N GLN A 115 15.28 10.33 6.76
CA GLN A 115 14.98 11.57 6.06
C GLN A 115 14.05 11.32 4.86
N ALA A 116 14.34 10.29 4.07
CA ALA A 116 13.53 9.92 2.91
C ALA A 116 12.11 9.51 3.32
N GLU A 117 11.96 8.71 4.36
CA GLU A 117 10.66 8.29 4.90
C GLU A 117 9.86 9.51 5.39
N THR A 118 10.50 10.41 6.11
CA THR A 118 9.85 11.62 6.64
C THR A 118 9.39 12.54 5.50
N SER A 119 10.23 12.73 4.49
CA SER A 119 9.88 13.51 3.30
C SER A 119 8.70 12.87 2.54
N PHE A 120 8.71 11.56 2.39
CA PHE A 120 7.63 10.81 1.75
C PHE A 120 6.31 10.98 2.51
N THR A 121 6.34 10.85 3.84
CA THR A 121 5.17 11.07 4.70
C THR A 121 4.60 12.47 4.50
N LYS A 122 5.44 13.49 4.47
CA LYS A 122 5.02 14.88 4.21
C LYS A 122 4.38 15.04 2.84
N LEU A 123 4.92 14.39 1.82
CA LEU A 123 4.34 14.41 0.47
C LEU A 123 2.98 13.72 0.43
N MET A 124 2.79 12.60 1.12
CA MET A 124 1.49 11.95 1.24
C MET A 124 0.45 12.87 1.90
N ILE A 125 0.81 13.49 3.00
CA ILE A 125 -0.07 14.43 3.72
C ILE A 125 -0.44 15.61 2.82
N LYS A 126 0.52 16.14 2.09
CA LYS A 126 0.31 17.24 1.14
C LYS A 126 -0.67 16.86 0.02
N GLN A 127 -0.69 15.60 -0.39
CA GLN A 127 -1.63 15.06 -1.37
C GLN A 127 -2.98 14.66 -0.76
N GLY A 128 -3.20 14.98 0.51
CA GLY A 128 -4.47 14.75 1.19
C GLY A 128 -4.58 13.40 1.90
N PHE A 129 -3.51 12.64 2.02
CA PHE A 129 -3.49 11.33 2.69
C PHE A 129 -2.78 11.41 4.05
N SER A 130 -3.48 11.87 5.07
CA SER A 130 -3.05 11.80 6.46
C SER A 130 -3.16 10.37 7.00
N GLU A 131 -2.57 10.09 8.17
CA GLU A 131 -2.71 8.78 8.82
C GLU A 131 -4.17 8.40 9.05
N GLU A 132 -4.98 9.32 9.55
CA GLU A 132 -6.41 9.10 9.79
C GLU A 132 -7.16 8.76 8.49
N LYS A 133 -6.84 9.45 7.41
CA LYS A 133 -7.46 9.18 6.12
C LYS A 133 -7.06 7.83 5.58
N LEU A 134 -5.78 7.44 5.70
CA LEU A 134 -5.29 6.14 5.25
C LEU A 134 -5.95 5.00 6.06
N GLU A 135 -6.08 5.14 7.37
CA GLU A 135 -6.77 4.16 8.20
C GLU A 135 -8.21 3.91 7.75
N LYS A 136 -8.94 4.97 7.47
CA LYS A 136 -10.33 4.89 6.97
C LYS A 136 -10.38 4.35 5.53
N TYR A 137 -9.49 4.84 4.68
CA TYR A 137 -9.44 4.52 3.26
C TYR A 137 -9.14 3.04 3.02
N LEU A 138 -8.25 2.45 3.83
CA LEU A 138 -7.80 1.07 3.74
C LEU A 138 -8.41 0.16 4.81
N SER A 139 -9.49 0.58 5.46
CA SER A 139 -10.11 -0.15 6.58
C SER A 139 -10.59 -1.56 6.21
N LYS A 140 -10.90 -1.83 4.96
CA LYS A 140 -11.33 -3.14 4.46
C LYS A 140 -10.17 -4.01 3.96
N GLU A 141 -8.95 -3.47 3.93
CA GLU A 141 -7.77 -4.18 3.45
C GLU A 141 -6.97 -4.76 4.63
N ASN A 142 -7.48 -5.85 5.19
CA ASN A 142 -6.88 -6.48 6.38
C ASN A 142 -5.40 -6.84 6.18
N TRP A 143 -5.02 -7.27 5.00
CA TRP A 143 -3.64 -7.64 4.67
C TRP A 143 -2.68 -6.43 4.74
N ILE A 144 -3.16 -5.23 4.40
CA ILE A 144 -2.38 -3.98 4.54
C ILE A 144 -2.31 -3.57 6.01
N LEU A 145 -3.43 -3.67 6.74
CA LEU A 145 -3.48 -3.34 8.17
C LEU A 145 -2.57 -4.24 9.01
N GLU A 146 -2.44 -5.52 8.66
CA GLU A 146 -1.51 -6.45 9.31
C GLU A 146 -0.05 -5.99 9.14
N VAL A 147 0.33 -5.55 7.93
CA VAL A 147 1.66 -4.98 7.67
C VAL A 147 1.88 -3.70 8.49
N TYR A 148 0.88 -2.83 8.54
CA TYR A 148 0.95 -1.61 9.34
C TYR A 148 1.17 -1.90 10.82
N GLU A 149 0.43 -2.84 11.41
CA GLU A 149 0.61 -3.23 12.82
C GLU A 149 1.98 -3.83 13.08
N LYS A 150 2.52 -4.59 12.14
CA LYS A 150 3.87 -5.14 12.25
C LYS A 150 4.92 -4.03 12.35
N PHE A 151 4.88 -3.04 11.47
CA PHE A 151 5.82 -1.91 11.52
C PHE A 151 5.62 -1.05 12.78
N LYS A 152 4.40 -0.87 13.21
CA LYS A 152 4.08 -0.14 14.44
C LYS A 152 4.68 -0.81 15.67
N ASN A 153 4.56 -2.13 15.79
CA ASN A 153 5.10 -2.91 16.89
C ASN A 153 6.64 -2.93 16.88
N GLU A 154 7.28 -3.10 15.73
CA GLU A 154 8.73 -3.02 15.58
C GLU A 154 9.28 -1.64 15.99
N GLY A 155 8.53 -0.58 15.76
CA GLY A 155 8.87 0.78 16.19
C GLY A 155 8.80 0.94 17.70
N GLN A 156 7.82 0.33 18.36
CA GLN A 156 7.67 0.39 19.82
C GLN A 156 8.78 -0.37 20.56
N ASP A 157 9.17 -1.52 20.06
CA ASP A 157 10.26 -2.32 20.65
C ASP A 157 11.60 -1.58 20.65
N LYS A 158 11.84 -0.73 19.64
CA LYS A 158 13.04 0.11 19.58
C LYS A 158 13.02 1.31 20.52
N GLU A 159 11.85 1.79 20.91
CA GLU A 159 11.70 2.87 21.89
C GLU A 159 11.85 2.38 23.34
N LEU A 160 11.67 1.08 23.60
CA LEU A 160 11.78 0.46 24.93
C LEU A 160 13.23 0.03 25.28
N VAL A 161 14.14 0.11 24.33
CA VAL A 161 15.58 -0.18 24.49
C VAL A 161 16.38 1.12 24.48
#